data_fa2c189d19c4537afbcbdd7e6a9e5c6d
#
_entry.id   fa2c189d19c4537afbcbdd7e6a9e5c6d
#
_cell.length_a   1.000
_cell.length_b   1.000
_cell.length_c   1.000
_cell.angle_alpha   90.00
_cell.angle_beta   90.00
_cell.angle_gamma   90.00
#
_symmetry.space_group_name_H-M   'P 1'
#
loop_
_entity.id
_entity.type
_entity.pdbx_description
1 polymer ?
#
loop_
_entity_poly.entity_id
_entity_poly.type
_entity_poly.pdbx_seq_one_letter_code
_entity_poly.pdbx_strand_id
1 'polypeptide(L)'
;MRQVRVKEPAQPGKAIQAKWTTRHELAKLRALVVKAKKQGDLRTWRRGKAVRDYINGKKVLAIAAEFEVARAAVNQWLRWYDTAGTEALWPRKAPGPAPRLSPTQREELTRLIEAGPQAAEYTGGIWTGPRIGDLIRRRFGVRYHNHHIPRLLHQLDFSVQRPRKRLARADKEAQELWITKRLPAIRRKAARCRGVVVFEDEASFWQDGSLHRTWSRVGVQPRVDTYGQRKTAHIFGAVALDTAKFTFRFAPVFNGATFFEFLRQLVRRYDGRKVFLVIDNGSCHNLDDDGKRWLRENRRCIALHRLPAYSPEFMPMEGIWKTTRKLTTHNAFFVTPDQRDAKLTETFNVFQRRPAVIAAHVARFR
;
A
#
# COMPACT_ATOMS: atom_id res chain seq x y z
N MET A 1 44.32 -14.67 -29.05
CA MET A 1 43.37 -13.48 -29.17
C MET A 1 44.00 -12.50 -30.17
N ARG A 2 43.38 -12.25 -31.33
CA ARG A 2 43.87 -11.24 -32.26
C ARG A 2 43.56 -9.85 -31.70
N GLN A 3 44.59 -9.09 -31.33
CA GLN A 3 44.51 -7.67 -30.95
C GLN A 3 44.36 -6.84 -32.23
N VAL A 4 43.39 -5.90 -32.21
CA VAL A 4 43.22 -4.95 -33.32
C VAL A 4 44.05 -3.70 -33.00
N ARG A 5 45.07 -3.42 -33.79
CA ARG A 5 45.93 -2.24 -33.62
C ARG A 5 45.20 -1.01 -34.18
N VAL A 6 44.89 -0.03 -33.33
CA VAL A 6 44.39 1.27 -33.77
C VAL A 6 45.59 2.09 -34.21
N LYS A 7 45.66 2.50 -35.49
CA LYS A 7 46.74 3.36 -36.01
C LYS A 7 46.73 4.70 -35.26
N GLU A 8 47.90 5.09 -34.73
CA GLU A 8 48.12 6.37 -34.10
C GLU A 8 47.89 7.53 -35.07
N PRO A 9 47.22 8.60 -34.65
CA PRO A 9 47.20 9.86 -35.38
C PRO A 9 48.46 10.65 -35.02
N ALA A 10 49.30 10.95 -36.03
CA ALA A 10 50.41 11.86 -35.88
C ALA A 10 49.94 13.26 -35.50
N GLN A 11 50.21 13.73 -34.26
CA GLN A 11 50.20 15.15 -33.90
C GLN A 11 50.77 15.48 -32.51
N PRO A 12 51.41 16.66 -32.32
CA PRO A 12 52.08 17.06 -31.10
C PRO A 12 51.11 17.61 -30.07
N GLY A 13 51.07 16.98 -28.97
CA GLY A 13 50.25 17.27 -27.79
C GLY A 13 49.80 15.97 -27.20
N LYS A 14 50.37 15.51 -26.07
CA LYS A 14 50.25 14.23 -25.39
C LYS A 14 49.25 13.27 -26.07
N ALA A 15 49.82 12.39 -26.91
CA ALA A 15 49.04 11.39 -27.65
C ALA A 15 48.09 10.66 -26.70
N ILE A 16 46.82 10.59 -27.07
CA ILE A 16 45.88 9.67 -26.47
C ILE A 16 46.43 8.30 -26.82
N GLN A 17 47.01 7.60 -25.84
CA GLN A 17 47.48 6.23 -26.05
C GLN A 17 46.26 5.41 -26.38
N ALA A 18 46.12 5.00 -27.64
CA ALA A 18 45.06 4.10 -28.04
C ALA A 18 45.24 2.78 -27.27
N LYS A 19 44.44 2.54 -26.28
CA LYS A 19 44.37 1.24 -25.62
C LYS A 19 44.05 0.17 -26.65
N TRP A 20 44.74 -0.96 -26.57
CA TRP A 20 44.41 -2.14 -27.35
C TRP A 20 43.01 -2.59 -27.03
N THR A 21 42.09 -2.49 -27.99
CA THR A 21 40.68 -2.86 -27.80
C THR A 21 40.51 -4.32 -28.20
N THR A 22 40.10 -5.14 -27.27
CA THR A 22 39.79 -6.56 -27.52
C THR A 22 38.49 -6.71 -28.31
N ARG A 23 38.27 -7.89 -28.96
CA ARG A 23 36.99 -8.19 -29.60
C ARG A 23 35.79 -8.07 -28.61
N HIS A 24 36.01 -8.41 -27.35
CA HIS A 24 35.01 -8.32 -26.30
C HIS A 24 34.62 -6.87 -25.97
N GLU A 25 35.61 -5.98 -25.88
CA GLU A 25 35.35 -4.54 -25.65
C GLU A 25 34.63 -3.89 -26.83
N LEU A 26 34.97 -4.25 -28.05
CA LEU A 26 34.27 -3.82 -29.25
C LEU A 26 32.80 -4.33 -29.26
N ALA A 27 32.56 -5.55 -28.82
CA ALA A 27 31.19 -6.07 -28.69
C ALA A 27 30.37 -5.30 -27.64
N LYS A 28 30.99 -4.98 -26.48
CA LYS A 28 30.37 -4.13 -25.45
C LYS A 28 30.04 -2.74 -25.99
N LEU A 29 30.96 -2.13 -26.74
CA LEU A 29 30.74 -0.81 -27.32
C LEU A 29 29.63 -0.81 -28.37
N ARG A 30 29.54 -1.84 -29.21
CA ARG A 30 28.44 -2.03 -30.16
C ARG A 30 27.11 -2.19 -29.43
N ALA A 31 27.04 -3.00 -28.37
CA ALA A 31 25.85 -3.20 -27.54
C ALA A 31 25.40 -1.89 -26.89
N LEU A 32 26.36 -1.09 -26.36
CA LEU A 32 26.08 0.24 -25.81
C LEU A 32 25.39 1.14 -26.85
N VAL A 33 25.97 1.24 -28.06
CA VAL A 33 25.41 2.09 -29.11
C VAL A 33 23.98 1.67 -29.50
N VAL A 34 23.75 0.36 -29.64
CA VAL A 34 22.42 -0.17 -29.94
C VAL A 34 21.43 0.12 -28.81
N LYS A 35 21.84 -0.12 -27.55
CA LYS A 35 21.03 0.14 -26.37
C LYS A 35 20.66 1.61 -26.24
N ALA A 36 21.65 2.51 -26.36
CA ALA A 36 21.44 3.94 -26.28
C ALA A 36 20.46 4.45 -27.38
N LYS A 37 20.59 3.92 -28.61
CA LYS A 37 19.66 4.23 -29.70
C LYS A 37 18.22 3.80 -29.38
N LYS A 38 18.04 2.58 -28.87
CA LYS A 38 16.70 2.05 -28.46
C LYS A 38 16.07 2.87 -27.34
N GLN A 39 16.89 3.39 -26.42
CA GLN A 39 16.45 4.18 -25.28
C GLN A 39 16.26 5.69 -25.60
N GLY A 40 16.57 6.13 -26.82
CA GLY A 40 16.53 7.53 -27.19
C GLY A 40 17.63 8.40 -26.54
N ASP A 41 18.65 7.79 -25.92
CA ASP A 41 19.76 8.51 -25.32
C ASP A 41 20.79 8.91 -26.40
N LEU A 42 20.50 10.02 -27.05
CA LEU A 42 21.35 10.57 -28.10
C LEU A 42 22.77 10.94 -27.62
N ARG A 43 22.92 11.30 -26.35
CA ARG A 43 24.24 11.67 -25.78
C ARG A 43 25.14 10.45 -25.69
N THR A 44 24.69 9.38 -25.09
CA THR A 44 25.44 8.12 -25.00
C THR A 44 25.67 7.51 -26.39
N TRP A 45 24.65 7.55 -27.23
CA TRP A 45 24.77 7.08 -28.61
C TRP A 45 25.87 7.81 -29.39
N ARG A 46 25.89 9.16 -29.36
CA ARG A 46 26.96 9.98 -29.99
C ARG A 46 28.32 9.61 -29.50
N ARG A 47 28.51 9.55 -28.18
CA ARG A 47 29.78 9.22 -27.54
C ARG A 47 30.27 7.82 -27.94
N GLY A 48 29.38 6.84 -27.84
CA GLY A 48 29.70 5.46 -28.20
C GLY A 48 30.01 5.28 -29.68
N LYS A 49 29.23 5.94 -30.56
CA LYS A 49 29.50 5.91 -32.01
C LYS A 49 30.83 6.60 -32.36
N ALA A 50 31.12 7.75 -31.77
CA ALA A 50 32.37 8.48 -31.98
C ALA A 50 33.61 7.64 -31.59
N VAL A 51 33.56 6.96 -30.42
CA VAL A 51 34.60 6.05 -29.97
C VAL A 51 34.77 4.88 -30.94
N ARG A 52 33.65 4.26 -31.36
CA ARG A 52 33.66 3.15 -32.31
C ARG A 52 34.27 3.56 -33.67
N ASP A 53 33.88 4.72 -34.19
CA ASP A 53 34.35 5.22 -35.49
C ASP A 53 35.84 5.57 -35.44
N TYR A 54 36.36 6.05 -34.29
CA TYR A 54 37.76 6.26 -34.03
C TYR A 54 38.55 4.94 -34.02
N ILE A 55 38.05 3.92 -33.33
CA ILE A 55 38.65 2.58 -33.29
C ILE A 55 38.70 1.95 -34.70
N ASN A 56 37.70 2.26 -35.53
CA ASN A 56 37.67 1.83 -36.93
C ASN A 56 38.58 2.66 -37.85
N GLY A 57 39.41 3.60 -37.33
CA GLY A 57 40.40 4.34 -38.05
C GLY A 57 39.96 5.73 -38.57
N LYS A 58 38.77 6.20 -38.22
CA LYS A 58 38.27 7.51 -38.60
C LYS A 58 39.03 8.63 -37.84
N LYS A 59 39.47 9.67 -38.54
CA LYS A 59 40.21 10.80 -37.91
C LYS A 59 39.27 11.60 -36.99
N VAL A 60 39.79 12.09 -35.85
CA VAL A 60 39.05 12.88 -34.86
C VAL A 60 38.33 14.09 -35.46
N LEU A 61 38.97 14.77 -36.40
CA LEU A 61 38.42 15.92 -37.11
C LEU A 61 37.16 15.53 -37.93
N ALA A 62 37.23 14.39 -38.62
CA ALA A 62 36.12 13.90 -39.42
C ALA A 62 34.93 13.46 -38.53
N ILE A 63 35.22 12.87 -37.35
CA ILE A 63 34.21 12.52 -36.35
C ILE A 63 33.57 13.79 -35.76
N ALA A 64 34.39 14.79 -35.46
CA ALA A 64 33.90 16.07 -34.92
C ALA A 64 32.99 16.78 -35.91
N ALA A 65 33.34 16.78 -37.19
CA ALA A 65 32.50 17.35 -38.25
C ALA A 65 31.17 16.57 -38.41
N GLU A 66 31.20 15.23 -38.42
CA GLU A 66 30.01 14.39 -38.58
C GLU A 66 29.00 14.61 -37.44
N PHE A 67 29.44 14.82 -36.21
CA PHE A 67 28.60 15.03 -35.07
C PHE A 67 28.34 16.50 -34.74
N GLU A 68 28.88 17.42 -35.53
CA GLU A 68 28.78 18.88 -35.30
C GLU A 68 29.22 19.28 -33.89
N VAL A 69 30.36 18.76 -33.46
CA VAL A 69 30.94 19.03 -32.12
C VAL A 69 32.39 19.48 -32.23
N ALA A 70 32.86 20.19 -31.20
CA ALA A 70 34.23 20.59 -31.14
C ALA A 70 35.19 19.36 -31.06
N ARG A 71 36.35 19.43 -31.71
CA ARG A 71 37.42 18.41 -31.61
C ARG A 71 37.71 18.02 -30.15
N ALA A 72 37.72 19.00 -29.25
CA ALA A 72 37.94 18.79 -27.83
C ALA A 72 36.91 17.82 -27.19
N ALA A 73 35.65 17.86 -27.62
CA ALA A 73 34.60 16.98 -27.13
C ALA A 73 34.87 15.52 -27.53
N VAL A 74 35.26 15.26 -28.77
CA VAL A 74 35.62 13.90 -29.24
C VAL A 74 36.82 13.38 -28.46
N ASN A 75 37.88 14.19 -28.30
CA ASN A 75 39.01 13.82 -27.48
C ASN A 75 38.63 13.50 -26.02
N GLN A 76 37.74 14.25 -25.46
CA GLN A 76 37.22 14.00 -24.11
C GLN A 76 36.49 12.64 -24.02
N TRP A 77 35.67 12.30 -25.00
CA TRP A 77 34.95 11.01 -25.03
C TRP A 77 35.92 9.83 -25.19
N LEU A 78 36.95 9.98 -25.99
CA LEU A 78 38.04 8.99 -26.14
C LEU A 78 38.79 8.79 -24.81
N ARG A 79 39.13 9.86 -24.11
CA ARG A 79 39.75 9.79 -22.76
C ARG A 79 38.88 9.08 -21.76
N TRP A 80 37.56 9.39 -21.74
CA TRP A 80 36.63 8.71 -20.85
C TRP A 80 36.61 7.20 -21.12
N TYR A 81 36.55 6.83 -22.39
CA TYR A 81 36.59 5.42 -22.78
C TYR A 81 37.92 4.73 -22.40
N ASP A 82 39.03 5.38 -22.60
CA ASP A 82 40.37 4.86 -22.21
C ASP A 82 40.49 4.66 -20.69
N THR A 83 39.84 5.53 -19.89
CA THR A 83 39.99 5.51 -18.44
C THR A 83 39.09 4.42 -17.82
N ALA A 84 37.83 4.31 -18.23
CA ALA A 84 36.83 3.47 -17.58
C ALA A 84 35.91 2.71 -18.56
N GLY A 85 36.30 2.57 -19.82
CA GLY A 85 35.57 1.78 -20.82
C GLY A 85 34.19 2.36 -21.17
N THR A 86 33.28 1.47 -21.56
CA THR A 86 31.92 1.82 -22.00
C THR A 86 31.08 2.52 -20.93
N GLU A 87 31.35 2.24 -19.66
CA GLU A 87 30.61 2.83 -18.54
C GLU A 87 30.85 4.34 -18.42
N ALA A 88 32.03 4.82 -18.80
CA ALA A 88 32.33 6.25 -18.76
C ALA A 88 31.58 7.08 -19.83
N LEU A 89 31.02 6.42 -20.84
CA LEU A 89 30.30 7.10 -21.92
C LEU A 89 28.85 7.45 -21.54
N TRP A 90 28.32 6.84 -20.49
CA TRP A 90 27.00 7.25 -19.96
C TRP A 90 27.06 8.66 -19.37
N PRO A 91 25.98 9.45 -19.48
CA PRO A 91 25.93 10.76 -18.86
C PRO A 91 25.99 10.63 -17.34
N ARG A 92 27.01 11.20 -16.73
CA ARG A 92 27.05 11.31 -15.27
C ARG A 92 26.10 12.42 -14.83
N LYS A 93 25.25 12.10 -13.88
CA LYS A 93 24.43 13.13 -13.24
C LYS A 93 25.37 14.07 -12.49
N ALA A 94 25.31 15.34 -12.80
CA ALA A 94 26.10 16.33 -12.05
C ALA A 94 25.75 16.22 -10.55
N PRO A 95 26.75 16.22 -9.67
CA PRO A 95 26.46 16.32 -8.25
C PRO A 95 25.71 17.62 -8.02
N GLY A 96 24.53 17.51 -7.41
CA GLY A 96 23.75 18.68 -7.00
C GLY A 96 24.50 19.49 -5.93
N PRO A 97 24.01 20.67 -5.53
CA PRO A 97 24.59 21.42 -4.44
C PRO A 97 24.67 20.56 -3.18
N ALA A 98 25.72 20.76 -2.39
CA ALA A 98 25.93 20.04 -1.13
C ALA A 98 24.69 20.16 -0.22
N PRO A 99 24.30 19.09 0.47
CA PRO A 99 23.21 19.15 1.41
C PRO A 99 23.45 20.20 2.50
N ARG A 100 22.45 21.05 2.78
CA ARG A 100 22.57 22.10 3.81
C ARG A 100 22.60 21.56 5.24
N LEU A 101 22.06 20.35 5.47
CA LEU A 101 22.15 19.65 6.75
C LEU A 101 23.21 18.54 6.66
N SER A 102 24.08 18.47 7.66
CA SER A 102 25.05 17.39 7.80
C SER A 102 24.35 16.04 8.05
N PRO A 103 25.02 14.90 7.86
CA PRO A 103 24.47 13.59 8.20
C PRO A 103 23.97 13.50 9.64
N THR A 104 24.73 14.01 10.61
CA THR A 104 24.38 14.04 12.04
C THR A 104 23.15 14.89 12.33
N GLN A 105 23.03 16.06 11.67
CA GLN A 105 21.85 16.92 11.78
C GLN A 105 20.60 16.27 11.17
N ARG A 106 20.73 15.47 10.14
CA ARG A 106 19.63 14.69 9.53
C ARG A 106 19.14 13.60 10.48
N GLU A 107 20.04 12.87 11.11
CA GLU A 107 19.69 11.87 12.13
C GLU A 107 19.01 12.50 13.35
N GLU A 108 19.48 13.65 13.80
CA GLU A 108 18.84 14.39 14.89
C GLU A 108 17.45 14.88 14.49
N LEU A 109 17.29 15.41 13.28
CA LEU A 109 15.99 15.81 12.74
C LEU A 109 15.02 14.64 12.68
N THR A 110 15.46 13.47 12.24
CA THR A 110 14.66 12.24 12.22
C THR A 110 14.13 11.92 13.62
N ARG A 111 15.00 11.88 14.62
CA ARG A 111 14.61 11.63 16.02
C ARG A 111 13.61 12.66 16.56
N LEU A 112 13.81 13.94 16.27
CA LEU A 112 12.91 15.01 16.69
C LEU A 112 11.52 14.88 16.04
N ILE A 113 11.46 14.51 14.76
CA ILE A 113 10.18 14.30 14.06
C ILE A 113 9.45 13.08 14.62
N GLU A 114 10.17 11.97 14.89
CA GLU A 114 9.60 10.74 15.47
C GLU A 114 9.09 10.94 16.90
N ALA A 115 9.74 11.79 17.70
CA ALA A 115 9.31 12.15 19.04
C ALA A 115 7.98 12.93 19.05
N GLY A 116 7.61 13.50 17.91
CA GLY A 116 6.35 14.21 17.72
C GLY A 116 6.43 15.73 17.95
N PRO A 117 5.42 16.48 17.45
CA PRO A 117 5.44 17.94 17.51
C PRO A 117 5.43 18.48 18.96
N GLN A 118 4.74 17.80 19.85
CA GLN A 118 4.65 18.22 21.27
C GLN A 118 5.99 18.12 21.99
N ALA A 119 6.81 17.11 21.70
CA ALA A 119 8.16 16.98 22.23
C ALA A 119 9.10 18.10 21.72
N ALA A 120 8.76 18.73 20.59
CA ALA A 120 9.45 19.88 20.03
C ALA A 120 8.74 21.22 20.36
N GLU A 121 7.90 21.24 21.41
CA GLU A 121 7.20 22.42 21.94
C GLU A 121 6.15 23.04 21.01
N TYR A 122 5.62 22.25 20.04
CA TYR A 122 4.49 22.69 19.23
C TYR A 122 3.16 22.25 19.83
N THR A 123 2.15 23.09 19.75
CA THR A 123 0.77 22.74 20.12
C THR A 123 0.18 21.77 19.11
N GLY A 124 -0.50 20.71 19.60
CA GLY A 124 -1.17 19.70 18.78
C GLY A 124 -0.24 18.63 18.21
N GLY A 125 -0.85 17.59 17.66
CA GLY A 125 -0.16 16.34 17.26
C GLY A 125 0.17 16.22 15.75
N ILE A 126 0.20 17.35 15.00
CA ILE A 126 0.37 17.31 13.54
C ILE A 126 1.64 18.02 13.13
N TRP A 127 2.52 17.29 12.44
CA TRP A 127 3.62 17.89 11.69
C TRP A 127 3.12 18.49 10.38
N THR A 128 3.49 19.75 10.13
CA THR A 128 3.27 20.44 8.85
C THR A 128 4.60 20.88 8.27
N GLY A 129 4.68 21.09 6.96
CA GLY A 129 5.88 21.60 6.32
C GLY A 129 6.44 22.87 6.99
N PRO A 130 5.61 23.91 7.22
CA PRO A 130 6.06 25.11 7.94
C PRO A 130 6.63 24.84 9.35
N ARG A 131 6.00 23.96 10.15
CA ARG A 131 6.50 23.61 11.49
C ARG A 131 7.85 22.91 11.44
N ILE A 132 8.03 21.97 10.50
CA ILE A 132 9.30 21.28 10.30
C ILE A 132 10.37 22.27 9.80
N GLY A 133 10.01 23.18 8.90
CA GLY A 133 10.91 24.26 8.45
C GLY A 133 11.34 25.19 9.59
N ASP A 134 10.43 25.52 10.49
CA ASP A 134 10.71 26.30 11.70
C ASP A 134 11.60 25.52 12.70
N LEU A 135 11.32 24.24 12.93
CA LEU A 135 12.16 23.36 13.74
C LEU A 135 13.61 23.33 13.22
N ILE A 136 13.79 23.13 11.92
CA ILE A 136 15.11 23.11 11.29
C ILE A 136 15.83 24.45 11.48
N ARG A 137 15.10 25.56 11.31
CA ARG A 137 15.65 26.91 11.52
C ARG A 137 16.08 27.14 12.97
N ARG A 138 15.22 26.77 13.94
CA ARG A 138 15.53 26.95 15.37
C ARG A 138 16.68 26.07 15.83
N ARG A 139 16.72 24.82 15.38
CA ARG A 139 17.67 23.83 15.88
C ARG A 139 19.02 23.86 15.17
N PHE A 140 19.03 24.13 13.86
CA PHE A 140 20.24 24.03 13.02
C PHE A 140 20.64 25.35 12.32
N GLY A 141 19.85 26.42 12.50
CA GLY A 141 20.11 27.70 11.83
C GLY A 141 19.87 27.71 10.32
N VAL A 142 19.41 26.60 9.75
CA VAL A 142 19.25 26.43 8.31
C VAL A 142 17.83 26.78 7.88
N ARG A 143 17.68 27.64 6.86
CA ARG A 143 16.37 27.99 6.29
C ARG A 143 16.11 27.18 5.02
N TYR A 144 14.98 26.50 4.95
CA TYR A 144 14.45 25.87 3.75
C TYR A 144 13.18 26.55 3.29
N HIS A 145 12.98 26.60 1.98
CA HIS A 145 11.68 26.97 1.43
C HIS A 145 10.66 25.85 1.69
N ASN A 146 9.40 26.20 1.99
CA ASN A 146 8.37 25.24 2.36
C ASN A 146 8.16 24.11 1.32
N HIS A 147 8.29 24.40 0.04
CA HIS A 147 8.21 23.39 -1.03
C HIS A 147 9.40 22.41 -1.04
N HIS A 148 10.50 22.73 -0.37
CA HIS A 148 11.65 21.83 -0.26
C HIS A 148 11.49 20.82 0.90
N ILE A 149 10.73 21.18 1.93
CA ILE A 149 10.54 20.33 3.12
C ILE A 149 10.01 18.94 2.78
N PRO A 150 8.94 18.76 1.95
CA PRO A 150 8.48 17.43 1.56
C PRO A 150 9.58 16.59 0.89
N ARG A 151 10.40 17.22 0.02
CA ARG A 151 11.51 16.53 -0.64
C ARG A 151 12.59 16.09 0.33
N LEU A 152 12.93 16.93 1.31
CA LEU A 152 13.88 16.58 2.39
C LEU A 152 13.33 15.41 3.22
N LEU A 153 12.04 15.46 3.58
CA LEU A 153 11.40 14.39 4.35
C LEU A 153 11.38 13.06 3.60
N HIS A 154 11.09 13.06 2.30
CA HIS A 154 11.19 11.85 1.48
C HIS A 154 12.61 11.30 1.41
N GLN A 155 13.65 12.15 1.44
CA GLN A 155 15.06 11.72 1.51
C GLN A 155 15.43 11.10 2.87
N LEU A 156 14.63 11.37 3.91
CA LEU A 156 14.73 10.81 5.26
C LEU A 156 13.69 9.68 5.49
N ASP A 157 13.13 9.13 4.42
CA ASP A 157 12.15 8.04 4.43
C ASP A 157 10.82 8.35 5.14
N PHE A 158 10.48 9.64 5.31
CA PHE A 158 9.16 10.05 5.79
C PHE A 158 8.17 10.21 4.64
N SER A 159 6.92 9.85 4.91
CA SER A 159 5.78 10.10 4.03
C SER A 159 4.57 10.60 4.84
N VAL A 160 3.64 11.27 4.17
CA VAL A 160 2.41 11.72 4.83
C VAL A 160 1.53 10.51 5.13
N GLN A 161 1.27 10.25 6.41
CA GLN A 161 0.45 9.14 6.87
C GLN A 161 -0.78 9.63 7.62
N ARG A 162 -1.91 8.96 7.43
CA ARG A 162 -3.09 9.15 8.29
C ARG A 162 -2.98 8.20 9.49
N PRO A 163 -2.90 8.72 10.74
CA PRO A 163 -2.82 7.87 11.91
C PRO A 163 -4.04 6.94 12.01
N ARG A 164 -3.80 5.71 12.43
CA ARG A 164 -4.87 4.77 12.80
C ARG A 164 -5.14 4.90 14.29
N LYS A 165 -6.39 4.94 14.67
CA LYS A 165 -6.79 4.86 16.08
C LYS A 165 -6.39 3.49 16.61
N ARG A 166 -5.73 3.47 17.76
CA ARG A 166 -5.42 2.28 18.54
C ARG A 166 -6.15 2.41 19.87
N LEU A 167 -6.91 1.40 20.23
CA LEU A 167 -7.63 1.40 21.50
C LEU A 167 -6.60 1.19 22.63
N ALA A 168 -6.45 2.22 23.47
CA ALA A 168 -5.49 2.21 24.58
C ALA A 168 -5.82 1.11 25.63
N ARG A 169 -7.09 0.69 25.69
CA ARG A 169 -7.59 -0.34 26.60
C ARG A 169 -7.45 -1.78 26.05
N ALA A 170 -6.85 -1.96 24.86
CA ALA A 170 -6.65 -3.29 24.29
C ALA A 170 -5.60 -4.08 25.09
N ASP A 171 -5.97 -5.26 25.54
CA ASP A 171 -5.09 -6.20 26.24
C ASP A 171 -4.25 -6.98 25.21
N LYS A 172 -2.98 -6.63 25.11
CA LYS A 172 -2.05 -7.25 24.15
C LYS A 172 -1.80 -8.72 24.45
N GLU A 173 -1.75 -9.11 25.71
CA GLU A 173 -1.49 -10.50 26.10
C GLU A 173 -2.68 -11.37 25.73
N ALA A 174 -3.92 -10.89 26.00
CA ALA A 174 -5.14 -11.55 25.57
C ALA A 174 -5.23 -11.67 24.04
N GLN A 175 -4.80 -10.62 23.31
CA GLN A 175 -4.74 -10.63 21.85
C GLN A 175 -3.76 -11.65 21.30
N GLU A 176 -2.55 -11.71 21.86
CA GLU A 176 -1.53 -12.69 21.48
C GLU A 176 -1.97 -14.13 21.82
N LEU A 177 -2.54 -14.33 23.00
CA LEU A 177 -3.11 -15.62 23.41
C LEU A 177 -4.23 -16.06 22.47
N TRP A 178 -5.05 -15.13 22.00
CA TRP A 178 -6.11 -15.45 21.05
C TRP A 178 -5.56 -15.98 19.72
N ILE A 179 -4.59 -15.28 19.12
CA ILE A 179 -4.02 -15.65 17.83
C ILE A 179 -3.20 -16.94 17.94
N THR A 180 -2.36 -17.04 18.97
CA THR A 180 -1.39 -18.14 19.07
C THR A 180 -1.98 -19.43 19.64
N LYS A 181 -3.01 -19.34 20.47
CA LYS A 181 -3.58 -20.49 21.18
C LYS A 181 -5.06 -20.71 20.93
N ARG A 182 -5.91 -19.69 21.16
CA ARG A 182 -7.37 -19.87 21.16
C ARG A 182 -7.94 -20.13 19.77
N LEU A 183 -7.67 -19.27 18.79
CA LEU A 183 -8.16 -19.45 17.41
C LEU A 183 -7.66 -20.76 16.78
N PRO A 184 -6.38 -21.14 16.88
CA PRO A 184 -5.91 -22.44 16.43
C PRO A 184 -6.60 -23.62 17.12
N ALA A 185 -6.90 -23.50 18.42
CA ALA A 185 -7.62 -24.56 19.15
C ALA A 185 -9.07 -24.71 18.64
N ILE A 186 -9.78 -23.59 18.39
CA ILE A 186 -11.12 -23.60 17.80
C ILE A 186 -11.09 -24.26 16.41
N ARG A 187 -10.12 -23.90 15.58
CA ARG A 187 -9.95 -24.49 14.24
C ARG A 187 -9.69 -26.00 14.29
N ARG A 188 -8.81 -26.45 15.18
CA ARG A 188 -8.56 -27.89 15.38
C ARG A 188 -9.82 -28.64 15.86
N LYS A 189 -10.60 -28.03 16.78
CA LYS A 189 -11.89 -28.62 17.21
C LYS A 189 -12.88 -28.71 16.05
N ALA A 190 -13.01 -27.62 15.28
CA ALA A 190 -13.88 -27.60 14.12
C ALA A 190 -13.47 -28.67 13.09
N ALA A 191 -12.20 -28.79 12.76
CA ALA A 191 -11.69 -29.81 11.84
C ALA A 191 -12.01 -31.23 12.30
N ARG A 192 -11.82 -31.54 13.60
CA ARG A 192 -12.10 -32.88 14.16
C ARG A 192 -13.56 -33.29 14.06
N CYS A 193 -14.50 -32.37 14.20
CA CYS A 193 -15.93 -32.66 14.12
C CYS A 193 -16.57 -32.27 12.78
N ARG A 194 -15.77 -32.00 11.75
CA ARG A 194 -16.24 -31.49 10.45
C ARG A 194 -17.13 -30.23 10.60
N GLY A 195 -16.90 -29.46 11.66
CA GLY A 195 -17.59 -28.20 11.93
C GLY A 195 -17.14 -27.05 11.02
N VAL A 196 -17.65 -25.87 11.28
CA VAL A 196 -17.29 -24.66 10.55
C VAL A 196 -16.98 -23.53 11.55
N VAL A 197 -15.88 -22.81 11.32
CA VAL A 197 -15.60 -21.57 12.07
C VAL A 197 -16.21 -20.41 11.32
N VAL A 198 -17.04 -19.65 12.00
CA VAL A 198 -17.79 -18.52 11.44
C VAL A 198 -17.51 -17.28 12.29
N PHE A 199 -17.21 -16.17 11.65
CA PHE A 199 -17.08 -14.86 12.30
C PHE A 199 -18.34 -14.06 12.03
N GLU A 200 -18.87 -13.44 13.06
CA GLU A 200 -20.09 -12.66 13.02
C GLU A 200 -19.84 -11.26 13.57
N ASP A 201 -20.54 -10.27 12.99
CA ASP A 201 -20.45 -8.86 13.37
C ASP A 201 -21.68 -8.11 12.85
N GLU A 202 -21.92 -6.93 13.38
CA GLU A 202 -23.04 -6.08 13.01
C GLU A 202 -22.59 -4.87 12.19
N ALA A 203 -23.44 -4.44 11.29
CA ALA A 203 -23.25 -3.18 10.58
C ALA A 203 -24.55 -2.40 10.41
N SER A 204 -24.42 -1.10 10.60
CA SER A 204 -25.47 -0.14 10.31
C SER A 204 -25.14 0.59 8.99
N PHE A 205 -26.16 0.72 8.14
CA PHE A 205 -26.09 1.44 6.87
C PHE A 205 -27.17 2.52 6.85
N TRP A 206 -26.74 3.76 6.77
CA TRP A 206 -27.66 4.90 6.69
C TRP A 206 -28.21 5.05 5.28
N GLN A 207 -29.41 5.66 5.17
CA GLN A 207 -29.99 6.02 3.88
C GLN A 207 -29.09 7.00 3.14
N ASP A 208 -28.62 8.04 3.83
CA ASP A 208 -27.59 8.93 3.30
C ASP A 208 -26.23 8.24 3.37
N GLY A 209 -25.71 7.88 2.20
CA GLY A 209 -24.43 7.20 2.08
C GLY A 209 -23.27 8.06 2.57
N SER A 210 -22.19 7.42 2.99
CA SER A 210 -20.98 8.13 3.38
C SER A 210 -20.20 8.61 2.15
N LEU A 211 -19.59 9.80 2.26
CA LEU A 211 -18.77 10.37 1.17
C LEU A 211 -17.39 9.72 1.12
N HIS A 212 -16.95 9.41 -0.08
CA HIS A 212 -15.65 8.84 -0.37
C HIS A 212 -15.01 9.54 -1.58
N ARG A 213 -13.67 9.55 -1.63
CA ARG A 213 -12.94 10.16 -2.74
C ARG A 213 -13.28 9.46 -4.06
N THR A 214 -13.53 10.27 -5.10
CA THR A 214 -13.77 9.79 -6.45
C THR A 214 -13.09 10.71 -7.47
N TRP A 215 -13.00 10.28 -8.72
CA TRP A 215 -12.48 11.10 -9.80
C TRP A 215 -13.51 12.12 -10.24
N SER A 216 -13.06 13.37 -10.50
CA SER A 216 -13.83 14.46 -11.07
C SER A 216 -12.90 15.36 -11.88
N ARG A 217 -13.45 16.23 -12.70
CA ARG A 217 -12.65 17.24 -13.41
C ARG A 217 -11.99 18.20 -12.43
N VAL A 218 -10.79 18.67 -12.76
CA VAL A 218 -10.10 19.68 -11.96
C VAL A 218 -10.96 20.93 -11.79
N GLY A 219 -11.09 21.38 -10.54
CA GLY A 219 -11.95 22.55 -10.20
C GLY A 219 -13.44 22.24 -10.04
N VAL A 220 -13.88 21.00 -10.32
CA VAL A 220 -15.28 20.57 -10.14
C VAL A 220 -15.38 19.60 -8.98
N GLN A 221 -15.95 20.04 -7.87
CA GLN A 221 -16.21 19.17 -6.71
C GLN A 221 -17.49 18.36 -6.97
N PRO A 222 -17.44 17.01 -6.97
CA PRO A 222 -18.64 16.18 -7.11
C PRO A 222 -19.56 16.38 -5.92
N ARG A 223 -20.86 16.37 -6.18
CA ARG A 223 -21.91 16.49 -5.19
C ARG A 223 -22.74 15.21 -5.17
N VAL A 224 -23.25 14.84 -4.01
CA VAL A 224 -24.19 13.73 -3.81
C VAL A 224 -25.41 14.30 -3.10
N ASP A 225 -26.58 14.07 -3.64
CA ASP A 225 -27.81 14.54 -3.04
C ASP A 225 -28.07 13.84 -1.70
N THR A 226 -28.82 14.49 -0.82
CA THR A 226 -29.19 13.96 0.50
C THR A 226 -30.51 14.56 0.93
N TYR A 227 -31.32 13.77 1.65
CA TYR A 227 -32.51 14.28 2.36
C TYR A 227 -32.20 14.67 3.82
N GLY A 228 -30.96 14.49 4.29
CA GLY A 228 -30.60 14.69 5.69
C GLY A 228 -31.25 13.68 6.65
N GLN A 229 -31.83 12.59 6.12
CA GLN A 229 -32.50 11.57 6.92
C GLN A 229 -31.52 10.49 7.37
N ARG A 230 -31.68 10.09 8.64
CA ARG A 230 -30.82 9.07 9.28
C ARG A 230 -31.51 7.72 9.44
N LYS A 231 -32.43 7.36 8.53
CA LYS A 231 -33.01 6.01 8.55
C LYS A 231 -31.94 4.97 8.33
N THR A 232 -31.82 4.03 9.26
CA THR A 232 -30.73 3.06 9.34
C THR A 232 -31.22 1.66 9.03
N ALA A 233 -30.49 0.89 8.22
CA ALA A 233 -30.62 -0.56 8.15
C ALA A 233 -29.63 -1.18 9.13
N HIS A 234 -30.12 -2.08 9.96
CA HIS A 234 -29.31 -2.89 10.86
C HIS A 234 -29.15 -4.29 10.29
N ILE A 235 -27.91 -4.76 10.17
CA ILE A 235 -27.62 -6.02 9.50
C ILE A 235 -26.65 -6.83 10.34
N PHE A 236 -27.07 -8.04 10.73
CA PHE A 236 -26.16 -9.08 11.18
C PHE A 236 -25.51 -9.73 9.96
N GLY A 237 -24.21 -9.94 10.01
CA GLY A 237 -23.47 -10.62 8.97
C GLY A 237 -22.51 -11.65 9.54
N ALA A 238 -22.38 -12.76 8.84
CA ALA A 238 -21.47 -13.82 9.24
C ALA A 238 -20.74 -14.41 8.05
N VAL A 239 -19.45 -14.73 8.23
CA VAL A 239 -18.61 -15.32 7.20
C VAL A 239 -17.90 -16.57 7.68
N ALA A 240 -17.99 -17.65 6.92
CA ALA A 240 -17.25 -18.86 7.19
C ALA A 240 -15.77 -18.72 6.84
N LEU A 241 -14.90 -19.10 7.76
CA LEU A 241 -13.44 -18.95 7.60
C LEU A 241 -12.87 -19.81 6.46
N ASP A 242 -13.36 -21.03 6.30
CA ASP A 242 -12.90 -22.00 5.31
C ASP A 242 -13.31 -21.69 3.86
N THR A 243 -14.56 -21.31 3.68
CA THR A 243 -15.20 -21.17 2.37
C THR A 243 -15.48 -19.72 1.95
N ALA A 244 -15.35 -18.77 2.87
CA ALA A 244 -15.82 -17.39 2.74
C ALA A 244 -17.34 -17.32 2.41
N LYS A 245 -18.14 -18.36 2.73
CA LYS A 245 -19.59 -18.30 2.61
C LYS A 245 -20.16 -17.24 3.53
N PHE A 246 -20.92 -16.32 2.96
CA PHE A 246 -21.53 -15.19 3.66
C PHE A 246 -22.98 -15.48 3.99
N THR A 247 -23.41 -15.06 5.16
CA THR A 247 -24.81 -15.12 5.62
C THR A 247 -25.15 -13.79 6.23
N PHE A 248 -26.35 -13.27 5.99
CA PHE A 248 -26.80 -12.00 6.52
C PHE A 248 -28.27 -12.04 6.94
N ARG A 249 -28.65 -11.08 7.80
CA ARG A 249 -30.03 -10.86 8.23
C ARG A 249 -30.24 -9.37 8.51
N PHE A 250 -31.28 -8.79 7.94
CA PHE A 250 -31.79 -7.49 8.35
C PHE A 250 -32.53 -7.63 9.68
N ALA A 251 -32.32 -6.68 10.55
CA ALA A 251 -32.98 -6.62 11.86
C ALA A 251 -33.54 -5.22 12.13
N PRO A 252 -34.63 -5.08 12.85
CA PRO A 252 -35.18 -3.77 13.23
C PRO A 252 -34.28 -3.03 14.23
N VAL A 253 -33.56 -3.78 15.05
CA VAL A 253 -32.65 -3.28 16.10
C VAL A 253 -31.63 -4.35 16.44
N PHE A 254 -30.45 -3.96 16.96
CA PHE A 254 -29.47 -4.89 17.51
C PHE A 254 -29.73 -5.14 18.99
N ASN A 255 -30.22 -6.33 19.31
CA ASN A 255 -30.43 -6.79 20.69
C ASN A 255 -30.38 -8.33 20.78
N GLY A 256 -30.45 -8.87 22.00
CA GLY A 256 -30.37 -10.32 22.23
C GLY A 256 -31.44 -11.12 21.49
N ALA A 257 -32.66 -10.60 21.33
CA ALA A 257 -33.74 -11.29 20.63
C ALA A 257 -33.45 -11.38 19.11
N THR A 258 -33.07 -10.29 18.48
CA THR A 258 -32.74 -10.28 17.05
C THR A 258 -31.45 -11.06 16.75
N PHE A 259 -30.47 -11.05 17.66
CA PHE A 259 -29.30 -11.91 17.59
C PHE A 259 -29.68 -13.38 17.72
N PHE A 260 -30.57 -13.73 18.63
CA PHE A 260 -31.06 -15.10 18.78
C PHE A 260 -31.69 -15.64 17.49
N GLU A 261 -32.48 -14.85 16.81
CA GLU A 261 -33.05 -15.21 15.50
C GLU A 261 -31.95 -15.45 14.46
N PHE A 262 -30.87 -14.66 14.51
CA PHE A 262 -29.73 -14.87 13.61
C PHE A 262 -28.94 -16.16 13.94
N LEU A 263 -28.77 -16.49 15.24
CA LEU A 263 -28.18 -17.78 15.64
C LEU A 263 -28.98 -18.98 15.11
N ARG A 264 -30.32 -18.93 15.21
CA ARG A 264 -31.21 -19.97 14.64
C ARG A 264 -31.04 -20.10 13.13
N GLN A 265 -30.90 -18.95 12.43
CA GLN A 265 -30.61 -18.94 10.98
C GLN A 265 -29.27 -19.58 10.66
N LEU A 266 -28.21 -19.28 11.41
CA LEU A 266 -26.88 -19.87 11.22
C LEU A 266 -26.89 -21.38 11.43
N VAL A 267 -27.55 -21.88 12.49
CA VAL A 267 -27.65 -23.33 12.73
C VAL A 267 -28.35 -24.01 11.55
N ARG A 268 -29.48 -23.49 11.08
CA ARG A 268 -30.17 -24.01 9.86
C ARG A 268 -29.30 -23.93 8.60
N ARG A 269 -28.52 -22.85 8.46
CA ARG A 269 -27.65 -22.64 7.28
C ARG A 269 -26.52 -23.67 7.18
N TYR A 270 -26.04 -24.14 8.35
CA TYR A 270 -24.94 -25.10 8.46
C TYR A 270 -25.44 -26.46 9.00
N ASP A 271 -26.67 -26.81 8.66
CA ASP A 271 -27.26 -28.09 9.10
C ASP A 271 -26.30 -29.28 8.87
N GLY A 272 -26.26 -30.19 9.83
CA GLY A 272 -25.30 -31.29 9.88
C GLY A 272 -23.85 -30.93 10.24
N ARG A 273 -23.53 -29.62 10.43
CA ARG A 273 -22.20 -29.14 10.82
C ARG A 273 -22.25 -28.29 12.07
N LYS A 274 -21.37 -28.55 13.02
CA LYS A 274 -21.25 -27.68 14.21
C LYS A 274 -20.65 -26.32 13.85
N VAL A 275 -21.34 -25.25 14.22
CA VAL A 275 -20.89 -23.87 14.06
C VAL A 275 -20.07 -23.43 15.27
N PHE A 276 -18.81 -23.06 15.05
CA PHE A 276 -17.96 -22.38 16.04
C PHE A 276 -18.01 -20.89 15.73
N LEU A 277 -18.95 -20.20 16.37
CA LEU A 277 -19.26 -18.79 16.10
C LEU A 277 -18.34 -17.89 16.91
N VAL A 278 -17.54 -17.08 16.24
CA VAL A 278 -16.69 -16.05 16.84
C VAL A 278 -17.42 -14.72 16.76
N ILE A 279 -17.63 -14.10 17.92
CA ILE A 279 -18.35 -12.82 18.10
C ILE A 279 -17.48 -11.85 18.89
N ASP A 280 -17.79 -10.57 18.81
CA ASP A 280 -17.21 -9.57 19.70
C ASP A 280 -17.89 -9.55 21.09
N ASN A 281 -17.62 -8.53 21.89
CA ASN A 281 -18.21 -8.35 23.21
C ASN A 281 -19.37 -7.34 23.22
N GLY A 282 -20.01 -7.11 22.06
CA GLY A 282 -21.18 -6.23 21.94
C GLY A 282 -22.32 -6.64 22.85
N SER A 283 -23.08 -5.66 23.36
CA SER A 283 -24.23 -5.90 24.25
C SER A 283 -25.38 -6.63 23.56
N CYS A 284 -25.50 -6.51 22.24
CA CYS A 284 -26.49 -7.23 21.43
C CYS A 284 -26.34 -8.76 21.49
N HIS A 285 -25.15 -9.27 21.87
CA HIS A 285 -24.89 -10.71 22.06
C HIS A 285 -25.35 -11.25 23.43
N ASN A 286 -25.95 -10.41 24.29
CA ASN A 286 -26.47 -10.84 25.57
C ASN A 286 -27.86 -11.43 25.38
N LEU A 287 -27.94 -12.74 25.40
CA LEU A 287 -29.17 -13.49 25.30
C LEU A 287 -29.94 -13.47 26.64
N ASP A 288 -31.23 -13.50 26.55
CA ASP A 288 -32.10 -13.80 27.67
C ASP A 288 -31.97 -15.27 28.14
N ASP A 289 -32.75 -15.67 29.12
CA ASP A 289 -32.66 -17.01 29.69
C ASP A 289 -33.16 -18.09 28.72
N ASP A 290 -34.10 -17.78 27.86
CA ASP A 290 -34.56 -18.69 26.82
C ASP A 290 -33.49 -18.90 25.74
N GLY A 291 -32.83 -17.84 25.27
CA GLY A 291 -31.71 -17.94 24.37
C GLY A 291 -30.51 -18.70 24.96
N LYS A 292 -30.21 -18.48 26.25
CA LYS A 292 -29.18 -19.25 26.97
C LYS A 292 -29.54 -20.72 27.11
N ARG A 293 -30.82 -21.02 27.38
CA ARG A 293 -31.35 -22.39 27.43
C ARG A 293 -31.17 -23.07 26.09
N TRP A 294 -31.64 -22.41 25.04
CA TRP A 294 -31.50 -22.91 23.67
C TRP A 294 -30.05 -23.19 23.29
N LEU A 295 -29.12 -22.33 23.65
CA LEU A 295 -27.67 -22.57 23.40
C LEU A 295 -27.18 -23.85 24.12
N ARG A 296 -27.62 -24.09 25.34
CA ARG A 296 -27.24 -25.32 26.08
C ARG A 296 -27.78 -26.57 25.40
N GLU A 297 -29.04 -26.53 24.96
CA GLU A 297 -29.68 -27.63 24.24
C GLU A 297 -29.02 -27.90 22.90
N ASN A 298 -28.66 -26.82 22.18
CA ASN A 298 -28.05 -26.90 20.86
C ASN A 298 -26.53 -26.91 20.88
N ARG A 299 -25.87 -27.25 22.00
CA ARG A 299 -24.40 -27.28 22.13
C ARG A 299 -23.66 -28.19 21.15
N ARG A 300 -24.37 -29.14 20.54
CA ARG A 300 -23.87 -30.00 19.47
C ARG A 300 -23.83 -29.29 18.11
N CYS A 301 -24.71 -28.31 17.90
CA CYS A 301 -24.87 -27.57 16.65
C CYS A 301 -24.10 -26.25 16.64
N ILE A 302 -23.99 -25.56 17.79
CA ILE A 302 -23.35 -24.25 17.88
C ILE A 302 -22.54 -24.09 19.18
N ALA A 303 -21.42 -23.36 19.09
CA ALA A 303 -20.65 -22.91 20.24
C ALA A 303 -20.17 -21.47 20.01
N LEU A 304 -20.41 -20.59 20.99
CA LEU A 304 -19.99 -19.18 20.93
C LEU A 304 -18.57 -19.02 21.49
N HIS A 305 -17.77 -18.21 20.82
CA HIS A 305 -16.41 -17.84 21.20
C HIS A 305 -16.27 -16.33 21.10
N ARG A 306 -15.92 -15.68 22.23
CA ARG A 306 -15.77 -14.22 22.24
C ARG A 306 -14.34 -13.83 21.90
N LEU A 307 -14.18 -12.79 21.08
CA LEU A 307 -12.90 -12.13 20.83
C LEU A 307 -12.37 -11.46 22.10
N PRO A 308 -11.06 -11.24 22.20
CA PRO A 308 -10.53 -10.34 23.23
C PRO A 308 -11.19 -8.97 23.12
N ALA A 309 -11.38 -8.32 24.26
CA ALA A 309 -11.97 -6.99 24.28
C ALA A 309 -11.13 -6.00 23.42
N TYR A 310 -11.81 -5.09 22.74
CA TYR A 310 -11.16 -4.06 21.93
C TYR A 310 -10.20 -4.58 20.84
N SER A 311 -10.56 -5.65 20.15
CA SER A 311 -9.73 -6.30 19.13
C SER A 311 -10.40 -6.36 17.74
N PRO A 312 -10.78 -5.22 17.15
CA PRO A 312 -11.45 -5.18 15.84
C PRO A 312 -10.58 -5.74 14.72
N GLU A 313 -9.25 -5.68 14.86
CA GLU A 313 -8.31 -6.23 13.89
C GLU A 313 -8.43 -7.75 13.69
N PHE A 314 -9.08 -8.45 14.62
CA PHE A 314 -9.32 -9.89 14.54
C PHE A 314 -10.70 -10.23 13.97
N MET A 315 -11.48 -9.21 13.59
CA MET A 315 -12.79 -9.39 12.99
C MET A 315 -12.72 -9.23 11.45
N PRO A 316 -12.79 -10.31 10.67
CA PRO A 316 -12.76 -10.24 9.21
C PRO A 316 -13.95 -9.47 8.63
N MET A 317 -15.05 -9.41 9.34
CA MET A 317 -16.28 -8.73 8.93
C MET A 317 -16.08 -7.23 8.71
N GLU A 318 -15.15 -6.56 9.43
CA GLU A 318 -14.83 -5.15 9.18
C GLU A 318 -14.40 -4.89 7.72
N GLY A 319 -13.56 -5.78 7.18
CA GLY A 319 -13.13 -5.70 5.78
C GLY A 319 -14.28 -5.91 4.80
N ILE A 320 -15.19 -6.82 5.12
CA ILE A 320 -16.39 -7.10 4.33
C ILE A 320 -17.32 -5.89 4.36
N TRP A 321 -17.56 -5.27 5.52
CA TRP A 321 -18.36 -4.05 5.63
C TRP A 321 -17.76 -2.87 4.86
N LYS A 322 -16.45 -2.71 4.87
CA LYS A 322 -15.75 -1.69 4.03
C LYS A 322 -16.00 -1.96 2.54
N THR A 323 -15.91 -3.22 2.12
CA THR A 323 -16.20 -3.62 0.74
C THR A 323 -17.67 -3.38 0.39
N THR A 324 -18.59 -3.74 1.28
CA THR A 324 -20.04 -3.46 1.11
C THR A 324 -20.27 -1.97 0.91
N ARG A 325 -19.75 -1.11 1.79
CA ARG A 325 -19.90 0.35 1.65
C ARG A 325 -19.37 0.86 0.32
N LYS A 326 -18.21 0.37 -0.11
CA LYS A 326 -17.60 0.76 -1.38
C LYS A 326 -18.46 0.37 -2.59
N LEU A 327 -19.12 -0.77 -2.55
CA LEU A 327 -19.93 -1.28 -3.64
C LEU A 327 -21.38 -0.76 -3.64
N THR A 328 -21.85 -0.28 -2.48
CA THR A 328 -23.29 0.01 -2.29
C THR A 328 -23.56 1.46 -1.88
N THR A 329 -22.97 1.93 -0.76
CA THR A 329 -23.43 3.16 -0.09
C THR A 329 -22.49 4.35 -0.18
N HIS A 330 -21.20 4.17 -0.57
CA HIS A 330 -20.32 5.31 -0.77
C HIS A 330 -20.77 6.14 -1.99
N ASN A 331 -20.93 7.45 -1.81
CA ASN A 331 -21.35 8.39 -2.83
C ASN A 331 -22.69 8.00 -3.52
N ALA A 332 -23.54 7.25 -2.82
CA ALA A 332 -24.83 6.84 -3.34
C ALA A 332 -25.94 7.67 -2.68
N PHE A 333 -26.95 8.04 -3.48
CA PHE A 333 -28.18 8.65 -3.05
C PHE A 333 -29.32 7.65 -3.17
N PHE A 334 -30.09 7.47 -2.11
CA PHE A 334 -31.26 6.60 -2.09
C PHE A 334 -32.51 7.42 -1.74
N VAL A 335 -33.48 7.42 -2.65
CA VAL A 335 -34.75 8.15 -2.45
C VAL A 335 -35.52 7.55 -1.27
N THR A 336 -35.52 6.22 -1.14
CA THR A 336 -36.18 5.50 -0.06
C THR A 336 -35.25 4.53 0.65
N PRO A 337 -35.52 4.17 1.92
CA PRO A 337 -34.80 3.10 2.61
C PRO A 337 -34.83 1.77 1.84
N ASP A 338 -35.96 1.46 1.18
CA ASP A 338 -36.14 0.20 0.46
C ASP A 338 -35.19 0.08 -0.74
N GLN A 339 -34.91 1.19 -1.42
CA GLN A 339 -33.89 1.20 -2.50
C GLN A 339 -32.50 0.85 -1.96
N ARG A 340 -32.12 1.40 -0.80
CA ARG A 340 -30.85 1.05 -0.13
C ARG A 340 -30.84 -0.43 0.24
N ASP A 341 -31.91 -0.93 0.85
CA ASP A 341 -32.01 -2.31 1.34
C ASP A 341 -32.00 -3.32 0.18
N ALA A 342 -32.66 -2.99 -0.92
CA ALA A 342 -32.59 -3.76 -2.17
C ALA A 342 -31.15 -3.81 -2.71
N LYS A 343 -30.43 -2.66 -2.73
CA LYS A 343 -29.04 -2.60 -3.22
C LYS A 343 -28.08 -3.35 -2.31
N LEU A 344 -28.28 -3.28 -0.98
CA LEU A 344 -27.52 -4.08 -0.01
C LEU A 344 -27.76 -5.57 -0.23
N THR A 345 -29.03 -5.98 -0.41
CA THR A 345 -29.43 -7.36 -0.66
C THR A 345 -28.77 -7.89 -1.95
N GLU A 346 -28.78 -7.10 -3.02
CA GLU A 346 -28.09 -7.45 -4.28
C GLU A 346 -26.59 -7.72 -4.04
N THR A 347 -25.93 -6.81 -3.32
CA THR A 347 -24.51 -6.93 -3.00
C THR A 347 -24.22 -8.17 -2.15
N PHE A 348 -25.02 -8.45 -1.14
CA PHE A 348 -24.86 -9.64 -0.29
C PHE A 348 -25.14 -10.93 -1.06
N ASN A 349 -26.08 -10.93 -1.97
CA ASN A 349 -26.33 -12.06 -2.88
C ASN A 349 -25.14 -12.32 -3.81
N VAL A 350 -24.42 -11.26 -4.24
CA VAL A 350 -23.16 -11.41 -4.96
C VAL A 350 -22.10 -12.08 -4.09
N PHE A 351 -21.95 -11.68 -2.81
CA PHE A 351 -21.01 -12.33 -1.89
C PHE A 351 -21.36 -13.81 -1.65
N GLN A 352 -22.64 -14.15 -1.58
CA GLN A 352 -23.09 -15.55 -1.43
C GLN A 352 -22.78 -16.40 -2.68
N ARG A 353 -23.04 -15.85 -3.88
CA ARG A 353 -22.81 -16.56 -5.13
C ARG A 353 -21.32 -16.59 -5.54
N ARG A 354 -20.56 -15.57 -5.16
CA ARG A 354 -19.13 -15.38 -5.50
C ARG A 354 -18.30 -15.11 -4.25
N PRO A 355 -18.07 -16.09 -3.38
CA PRO A 355 -17.29 -15.91 -2.16
C PRO A 355 -15.88 -15.36 -2.39
N ALA A 356 -15.31 -15.54 -3.58
CA ALA A 356 -14.00 -15.00 -3.97
C ALA A 356 -13.91 -13.47 -3.79
N VAL A 357 -15.01 -12.73 -3.92
CA VAL A 357 -15.06 -11.27 -3.75
C VAL A 357 -14.63 -10.84 -2.35
N ILE A 358 -14.94 -11.64 -1.34
CA ILE A 358 -14.65 -11.35 0.07
C ILE A 358 -13.60 -12.28 0.68
N ALA A 359 -13.12 -13.28 -0.08
CA ALA A 359 -12.20 -14.30 0.42
C ALA A 359 -10.88 -13.72 0.97
N ALA A 360 -10.38 -12.62 0.41
CA ALA A 360 -9.17 -11.96 0.88
C ALA A 360 -9.29 -11.46 2.34
N HIS A 361 -10.50 -11.10 2.80
CA HIS A 361 -10.72 -10.61 4.16
C HIS A 361 -10.61 -11.72 5.21
N VAL A 362 -10.88 -12.97 4.84
CA VAL A 362 -10.77 -14.13 5.73
C VAL A 362 -9.43 -14.87 5.59
N ALA A 363 -8.71 -14.67 4.49
CA ALA A 363 -7.48 -15.42 4.19
C ALA A 363 -6.42 -15.32 5.28
N ARG A 364 -6.25 -14.14 5.90
CA ARG A 364 -5.29 -13.91 6.98
C ARG A 364 -5.59 -14.68 8.28
N PHE A 365 -6.78 -15.24 8.42
CA PHE A 365 -7.21 -16.00 9.62
C PHE A 365 -7.31 -17.52 9.37
N ARG A 366 -7.01 -17.97 8.16
CA ARG A 366 -6.99 -19.39 7.75
C ARG A 366 -5.83 -20.18 8.28
#